data_812e0c687a5c19d3e7628cf51e1446b8
#
_entry.id   812e0c687a5c19d3e7628cf51e1446b8
#
_cell.length_a   1.000
_cell.length_b   1.000
_cell.length_c   1.000
_cell.angle_alpha   90.00
_cell.angle_beta   90.00
_cell.angle_gamma   90.00
#
_symmetry.space_group_name_H-M   'P 1'
#
loop_
_entity.id
_entity.type
_entity.pdbx_description
1 polymer ?
#
loop_
_entity_poly.entity_id
_entity_poly.type
_entity_poly.pdbx_seq_one_letter_code
_entity_poly.pdbx_strand_id
1 'polypeptide(L)'
;MICSTIQSIDKALVARRFAHARNTYSREALVQQQVAEKMLRLLTKHACPSAAAHNGEGNTRSLSGNASPFRHIVEFGCGTGCYSRLLLHALQPETLLLNDLCPEMRECICDLLPAGEPLPHKPLLYDDKVELYGAKVPLEKAKVPLYGNPLISPTVSFLPCDAETLDFPQGTDLITSCSTLQWFADTERFFTRCHHFLSDGGILAFSTFGKRNMQEIHTLTGHGLEYFSLEELKALLSSRFEVLYAEEEIVSLPFGTPLEVLQHLRQTGVTGTEKRVWTRGRLQSFCEEYIRMYGKDDRSVSLTYHPIYVIARKRGRTK
;
A
#
# COMPACT_ATOMS: atom_id res chain seq x y z
N MET A 1 21.47 17.70 8.06
CA MET A 1 21.03 16.57 8.88
C MET A 1 19.51 16.66 8.97
N ILE A 2 18.80 15.80 8.24
CA ILE A 2 17.34 15.65 8.40
C ILE A 2 17.21 14.86 9.69
N CYS A 3 16.70 15.49 10.75
CA CYS A 3 16.39 14.80 12.00
C CYS A 3 15.25 13.82 11.67
N SER A 4 15.51 12.52 11.64
CA SER A 4 14.46 11.53 11.51
C SER A 4 13.61 11.64 12.79
N THR A 5 12.43 12.25 12.63
CA THR A 5 11.48 12.35 13.73
C THR A 5 10.95 10.94 13.97
N ILE A 6 11.36 10.31 15.05
CA ILE A 6 10.79 9.03 15.49
C ILE A 6 9.35 9.33 15.92
N GLN A 7 8.39 8.85 15.14
CA GLN A 7 6.98 9.05 15.39
C GLN A 7 6.49 8.08 16.48
N SER A 8 5.83 8.59 17.51
CA SER A 8 5.21 7.73 18.53
C SER A 8 3.88 7.18 18.01
N ILE A 9 3.91 5.96 17.47
CA ILE A 9 2.72 5.26 16.95
C ILE A 9 2.33 4.12 17.89
N ASP A 10 1.08 4.14 18.38
CA ASP A 10 0.49 3.03 19.15
C ASP A 10 0.09 1.91 18.17
N LYS A 11 1.06 1.04 17.82
CA LYS A 11 0.85 -0.07 16.88
C LYS A 11 -0.22 -1.05 17.33
N ALA A 12 -0.39 -1.25 18.66
CA ALA A 12 -1.46 -2.11 19.17
C ALA A 12 -2.85 -1.50 18.92
N LEU A 13 -2.95 -0.18 19.00
CA LEU A 13 -4.20 0.52 18.64
C LEU A 13 -4.46 0.47 17.15
N VAL A 14 -3.42 0.64 16.32
CA VAL A 14 -3.51 0.53 14.85
C VAL A 14 -4.02 -0.86 14.47
N ALA A 15 -3.39 -1.94 14.95
CA ALA A 15 -3.80 -3.31 14.67
C ALA A 15 -5.28 -3.56 15.04
N ARG A 16 -5.71 -3.14 16.26
CA ARG A 16 -7.11 -3.31 16.69
C ARG A 16 -8.11 -2.59 15.80
N ARG A 17 -7.78 -1.40 15.29
CA ARG A 17 -8.67 -0.62 14.42
C ARG A 17 -8.82 -1.27 13.05
N PHE A 18 -7.73 -1.72 12.46
CA PHE A 18 -7.78 -2.45 11.19
C PHE A 18 -8.47 -3.81 11.34
N ALA A 19 -8.22 -4.55 12.42
CA ALA A 19 -8.96 -5.77 12.72
C ALA A 19 -10.49 -5.54 12.80
N HIS A 20 -10.90 -4.43 13.43
CA HIS A 20 -12.32 -4.07 13.51
C HIS A 20 -12.92 -3.66 12.17
N ALA A 21 -12.15 -2.95 11.34
CA ALA A 21 -12.60 -2.48 10.03
C ALA A 21 -12.52 -3.56 8.92
N ARG A 22 -11.88 -4.72 9.13
CA ARG A 22 -11.56 -5.71 8.09
C ARG A 22 -12.74 -6.11 7.20
N ASN A 23 -13.93 -6.20 7.77
CA ASN A 23 -15.15 -6.61 7.04
C ASN A 23 -15.74 -5.50 6.15
N THR A 24 -15.42 -4.24 6.42
CA THR A 24 -15.89 -3.07 5.66
C THR A 24 -14.81 -2.49 4.76
N TYR A 25 -13.54 -2.74 5.09
CA TYR A 25 -12.39 -2.13 4.43
C TYR A 25 -12.39 -2.33 2.91
N SER A 26 -12.56 -3.57 2.45
CA SER A 26 -12.50 -3.87 1.00
C SER A 26 -13.58 -3.16 0.18
N ARG A 27 -14.72 -2.81 0.80
CA ARG A 27 -15.81 -2.08 0.13
C ARG A 27 -15.61 -0.57 0.20
N GLU A 28 -15.11 -0.06 1.31
CA GLU A 28 -15.06 1.37 1.61
C GLU A 28 -13.71 2.01 1.23
N ALA A 29 -12.64 1.22 1.11
CA ALA A 29 -11.29 1.71 0.84
C ALA A 29 -11.02 1.94 -0.66
N LEU A 30 -11.90 2.66 -1.35
CA LEU A 30 -11.83 2.89 -2.80
C LEU A 30 -10.53 3.55 -3.24
N VAL A 31 -10.05 4.54 -2.48
CA VAL A 31 -8.77 5.21 -2.79
C VAL A 31 -7.60 4.23 -2.68
N GLN A 32 -7.60 3.38 -1.65
CA GLN A 32 -6.54 2.39 -1.45
C GLN A 32 -6.53 1.33 -2.56
N GLN A 33 -7.69 0.96 -3.11
CA GLN A 33 -7.79 0.08 -4.28
C GLN A 33 -7.19 0.76 -5.52
N GLN A 34 -7.55 2.01 -5.80
CA GLN A 34 -6.98 2.79 -6.91
C GLN A 34 -5.46 2.96 -6.75
N VAL A 35 -4.99 3.20 -5.52
CA VAL A 35 -3.57 3.28 -5.17
C VAL A 35 -2.86 1.97 -5.47
N ALA A 36 -3.45 0.82 -5.11
CA ALA A 36 -2.86 -0.50 -5.37
C ALA A 36 -2.75 -0.80 -6.86
N GLU A 37 -3.80 -0.54 -7.64
CA GLU A 37 -3.78 -0.69 -9.10
C GLU A 37 -2.76 0.22 -9.77
N LYS A 38 -2.71 1.50 -9.34
CA LYS A 38 -1.73 2.45 -9.87
C LYS A 38 -0.31 2.04 -9.52
N MET A 39 -0.08 1.58 -8.28
CA MET A 39 1.22 1.09 -7.84
C MET A 39 1.71 -0.08 -8.72
N LEU A 40 0.84 -1.05 -9.01
CA LEU A 40 1.19 -2.16 -9.90
C LEU A 40 1.53 -1.68 -11.32
N ARG A 41 0.72 -0.78 -11.90
CA ARG A 41 1.02 -0.20 -13.23
C ARG A 41 2.37 0.52 -13.27
N LEU A 42 2.67 1.31 -12.25
CA LEU A 42 3.95 2.01 -12.14
C LEU A 42 5.12 1.04 -11.95
N LEU A 43 4.96 0.03 -11.09
CA LEU A 43 5.95 -1.02 -10.87
C LEU A 43 6.29 -1.74 -12.17
N THR A 44 5.28 -2.21 -12.90
CA THR A 44 5.48 -2.91 -14.18
C THR A 44 6.10 -2.01 -15.24
N LYS A 45 5.73 -0.74 -15.28
CA LYS A 45 6.27 0.22 -16.24
C LYS A 45 7.74 0.59 -15.99
N HIS A 46 8.14 0.76 -14.73
CA HIS A 46 9.42 1.36 -14.38
C HIS A 46 10.46 0.38 -13.82
N ALA A 47 10.04 -0.80 -13.36
CA ALA A 47 10.93 -1.80 -12.80
C ALA A 47 10.98 -3.11 -13.56
N CYS A 48 10.02 -3.38 -14.47
CA CYS A 48 10.10 -4.54 -15.34
C CYS A 48 10.80 -4.17 -16.67
N PRO A 49 11.78 -4.95 -17.13
CA PRO A 49 12.44 -4.71 -18.41
C PRO A 49 11.40 -4.77 -19.54
N SER A 50 11.34 -3.72 -20.36
CA SER A 50 10.51 -3.76 -21.56
C SER A 50 11.08 -4.79 -22.54
N ALA A 51 10.24 -5.68 -23.04
CA ALA A 51 10.61 -6.60 -24.13
C ALA A 51 11.04 -5.90 -25.43
N ALA A 52 10.90 -4.59 -25.49
CA ALA A 52 11.21 -3.76 -26.68
C ALA A 52 12.62 -3.15 -26.72
N ALA A 53 13.47 -3.34 -25.69
CA ALA A 53 14.79 -2.69 -25.60
C ALA A 53 15.97 -3.56 -26.05
N HIS A 54 15.79 -4.53 -26.95
CA HIS A 54 16.88 -5.33 -27.54
C HIS A 54 17.03 -5.06 -29.05
N ASN A 55 17.39 -3.80 -29.38
CA ASN A 55 18.04 -3.50 -30.68
C ASN A 55 19.46 -3.03 -30.38
N GLY A 56 20.37 -3.97 -30.19
CA GLY A 56 21.81 -3.72 -30.03
C GLY A 56 22.56 -5.03 -29.91
N GLU A 57 23.38 -5.30 -30.89
CA GLU A 57 24.18 -6.48 -31.18
C GLU A 57 24.86 -7.12 -29.95
N GLY A 58 24.77 -8.44 -29.83
CA GLY A 58 25.74 -9.23 -29.08
C GLY A 58 25.17 -10.20 -28.04
N ASN A 59 25.01 -11.45 -28.46
CA ASN A 59 24.85 -12.64 -27.61
C ASN A 59 23.45 -12.95 -27.05
N THR A 60 22.65 -13.53 -27.92
CA THR A 60 21.31 -14.06 -27.62
C THR A 60 21.38 -15.27 -26.69
N ARG A 61 21.21 -15.10 -25.39
CA ARG A 61 20.49 -16.09 -24.60
C ARG A 61 19.00 -15.83 -24.77
N SER A 62 18.38 -16.56 -25.68
CA SER A 62 16.94 -16.62 -25.83
C SER A 62 16.34 -17.04 -24.48
N LEU A 63 15.84 -16.10 -23.70
CA LEU A 63 14.91 -16.38 -22.61
C LEU A 63 13.56 -16.64 -23.27
N SER A 64 13.33 -17.90 -23.58
CA SER A 64 12.04 -18.42 -23.98
C SER A 64 11.05 -18.27 -22.80
N GLY A 65 10.05 -17.43 -22.99
CA GLY A 65 8.95 -17.29 -22.05
C GLY A 65 9.01 -15.97 -21.27
N ASN A 66 7.86 -15.36 -21.03
CA ASN A 66 7.63 -14.19 -20.19
C ASN A 66 7.94 -14.49 -18.71
N ALA A 67 9.20 -14.77 -18.35
CA ALA A 67 9.57 -15.01 -16.95
C ALA A 67 9.32 -13.73 -16.14
N SER A 68 8.73 -13.89 -14.96
CA SER A 68 8.60 -12.77 -14.02
C SER A 68 9.96 -12.19 -13.68
N PRO A 69 10.13 -10.87 -13.71
CA PRO A 69 11.36 -10.25 -13.26
C PRO A 69 11.56 -10.37 -11.74
N PHE A 70 10.50 -10.75 -11.00
CA PHE A 70 10.47 -10.88 -9.56
C PHE A 70 10.03 -12.30 -9.17
N ARG A 71 10.98 -13.15 -8.81
CA ARG A 71 10.72 -14.51 -8.37
C ARG A 71 10.33 -14.58 -6.90
N HIS A 72 10.97 -13.76 -6.08
CA HIS A 72 10.79 -13.73 -4.63
C HIS A 72 10.29 -12.34 -4.21
N ILE A 73 9.02 -12.29 -3.81
CA ILE A 73 8.33 -11.05 -3.44
C ILE A 73 7.99 -11.06 -1.95
N VAL A 74 8.19 -9.93 -1.30
CA VAL A 74 7.68 -9.63 0.04
C VAL A 74 6.72 -8.45 -0.04
N GLU A 75 5.49 -8.63 0.42
CA GLU A 75 4.53 -7.55 0.64
C GLU A 75 4.37 -7.30 2.14
N PHE A 76 4.67 -6.09 2.61
CA PHE A 76 4.43 -5.69 3.99
C PHE A 76 3.16 -4.84 4.10
N GLY A 77 2.33 -5.14 5.14
CA GLY A 77 1.02 -4.52 5.32
C GLY A 77 0.02 -4.93 4.25
N CYS A 78 -0.14 -6.25 4.02
CA CYS A 78 -1.00 -6.76 2.96
C CYS A 78 -2.49 -6.49 3.18
N GLY A 79 -2.91 -6.21 4.43
CA GLY A 79 -4.30 -5.92 4.77
C GLY A 79 -5.25 -7.01 4.29
N THR A 80 -6.31 -6.61 3.60
CA THR A 80 -7.31 -7.56 3.06
C THR A 80 -6.87 -8.24 1.75
N GLY A 81 -5.61 -8.05 1.32
CA GLY A 81 -5.01 -8.75 0.18
C GLY A 81 -5.38 -8.16 -1.20
N CYS A 82 -5.85 -6.92 -1.27
CA CYS A 82 -6.18 -6.27 -2.54
C CYS A 82 -4.95 -6.20 -3.46
N TYR A 83 -3.85 -5.67 -2.97
CA TYR A 83 -2.61 -5.57 -3.74
C TYR A 83 -1.94 -6.94 -3.95
N SER A 84 -2.02 -7.83 -2.96
CA SER A 84 -1.51 -9.20 -3.04
C SER A 84 -2.07 -9.96 -4.23
N ARG A 85 -3.38 -9.88 -4.47
CA ARG A 85 -4.05 -10.53 -5.61
C ARG A 85 -3.58 -9.95 -6.95
N LEU A 86 -3.39 -8.63 -7.01
CA LEU A 86 -2.85 -7.96 -8.20
C LEU A 86 -1.42 -8.40 -8.50
N LEU A 87 -0.56 -8.52 -7.47
CA LEU A 87 0.82 -9.02 -7.60
C LEU A 87 0.85 -10.45 -8.13
N LEU A 88 0.07 -11.36 -7.51
CA LEU A 88 -0.01 -12.75 -7.92
C LEU A 88 -0.48 -12.90 -9.37
N HIS A 89 -1.53 -12.17 -9.74
CA HIS A 89 -2.09 -12.23 -11.08
C HIS A 89 -1.11 -11.71 -12.14
N ALA A 90 -0.50 -10.54 -11.90
CA ALA A 90 0.32 -9.88 -12.90
C ALA A 90 1.77 -10.38 -12.96
N LEU A 91 2.37 -10.70 -11.81
CA LEU A 91 3.80 -11.01 -11.73
C LEU A 91 4.08 -12.50 -11.63
N GLN A 92 3.12 -13.32 -11.18
CA GLN A 92 3.26 -14.79 -11.03
C GLN A 92 4.61 -15.18 -10.39
N PRO A 93 4.93 -14.75 -9.18
CA PRO A 93 6.20 -15.02 -8.51
C PRO A 93 6.31 -16.50 -8.13
N GLU A 94 7.53 -16.99 -7.84
CA GLU A 94 7.72 -18.32 -7.25
C GLU A 94 7.32 -18.32 -5.76
N THR A 95 7.65 -17.24 -5.04
CA THR A 95 7.27 -17.08 -3.64
C THR A 95 6.72 -15.68 -3.38
N LEU A 96 5.65 -15.61 -2.60
CA LEU A 96 5.09 -14.35 -2.08
C LEU A 96 4.95 -14.47 -0.57
N LEU A 97 5.76 -13.72 0.17
CA LEU A 97 5.60 -13.56 1.61
C LEU A 97 4.71 -12.36 1.88
N LEU A 98 3.53 -12.61 2.44
CA LEU A 98 2.60 -11.60 2.93
C LEU A 98 2.87 -11.32 4.40
N ASN A 99 2.94 -10.06 4.78
CA ASN A 99 3.08 -9.65 6.17
C ASN A 99 2.00 -8.62 6.51
N ASP A 100 1.47 -8.71 7.72
CA ASP A 100 0.63 -7.67 8.32
C ASP A 100 0.83 -7.62 9.84
N LEU A 101 0.64 -6.44 10.43
CA LEU A 101 0.67 -6.25 11.88
C LEU A 101 -0.53 -6.92 12.56
N CYS A 102 -1.64 -7.07 11.84
CA CYS A 102 -2.91 -7.58 12.33
C CYS A 102 -3.05 -9.07 11.94
N PRO A 103 -2.98 -10.01 12.90
CA PRO A 103 -3.12 -11.45 12.60
C PRO A 103 -4.47 -11.83 11.96
N GLU A 104 -5.52 -11.07 12.25
CA GLU A 104 -6.87 -11.29 11.73
C GLU A 104 -6.96 -11.07 10.21
N MET A 105 -5.97 -10.41 9.58
CA MET A 105 -5.91 -10.25 8.12
C MET A 105 -5.72 -11.59 7.42
N ARG A 106 -5.21 -12.62 8.12
CA ARG A 106 -5.15 -13.98 7.59
C ARG A 106 -6.51 -14.49 7.08
N GLU A 107 -7.60 -14.14 7.75
CA GLU A 107 -8.97 -14.51 7.33
C GLU A 107 -9.33 -13.89 5.97
N CYS A 108 -8.84 -12.68 5.69
CA CYS A 108 -9.13 -11.95 4.45
C CYS A 108 -8.35 -12.47 3.23
N ILE A 109 -7.25 -13.20 3.44
CA ILE A 109 -6.35 -13.70 2.41
C ILE A 109 -6.29 -15.23 2.38
N CYS A 110 -7.22 -15.91 3.04
CA CYS A 110 -7.21 -17.38 3.16
C CYS A 110 -7.28 -18.09 1.80
N ASP A 111 -7.90 -17.46 0.79
CA ASP A 111 -7.97 -17.95 -0.58
C ASP A 111 -6.62 -17.91 -1.32
N LEU A 112 -5.66 -17.13 -0.83
CA LEU A 112 -4.31 -17.03 -1.38
C LEU A 112 -3.33 -18.04 -0.75
N LEU A 113 -3.66 -18.57 0.42
CA LEU A 113 -2.79 -19.46 1.21
C LEU A 113 -2.94 -20.92 0.78
N PRO A 114 -1.91 -21.77 0.95
CA PRO A 114 -1.99 -23.19 0.63
C PRO A 114 -3.12 -23.91 1.37
N ALA A 115 -3.81 -24.81 0.69
CA ALA A 115 -4.85 -25.66 1.28
C ALA A 115 -4.24 -26.58 2.35
N GLY A 116 -4.78 -26.59 3.56
CA GLY A 116 -4.36 -27.50 4.66
C GLY A 116 -4.16 -26.85 6.01
N GLU A 117 -4.18 -25.53 6.11
CA GLU A 117 -4.22 -24.86 7.41
C GLU A 117 -5.67 -24.59 7.82
N PRO A 118 -6.07 -24.88 9.09
CA PRO A 118 -7.45 -24.77 9.52
C PRO A 118 -7.96 -23.33 9.34
N LEU A 119 -9.04 -23.18 8.56
CA LEU A 119 -9.73 -21.93 8.34
C LEU A 119 -10.63 -21.63 9.54
N PRO A 120 -10.56 -20.45 10.17
CA PRO A 120 -11.67 -19.93 10.93
C PRO A 120 -12.71 -19.34 9.95
N HIS A 121 -13.89 -19.94 9.96
CA HIS A 121 -15.17 -19.45 9.43
C HIS A 121 -15.20 -18.49 8.21
N LYS A 122 -15.71 -19.02 7.11
CA LYS A 122 -16.26 -18.38 5.91
C LYS A 122 -15.40 -17.30 5.21
N PRO A 123 -14.87 -17.57 4.00
CA PRO A 123 -14.15 -16.58 3.21
C PRO A 123 -15.10 -15.44 2.84
N LEU A 124 -14.61 -14.20 2.98
CA LEU A 124 -15.21 -13.05 2.32
C LEU A 124 -14.99 -13.25 0.82
N LEU A 125 -16.07 -13.58 0.11
CA LEU A 125 -16.07 -13.65 -1.34
C LEU A 125 -15.70 -12.26 -1.87
N TYR A 126 -14.52 -12.15 -2.46
CA TYR A 126 -14.15 -11.01 -3.28
C TYR A 126 -15.02 -11.08 -4.54
N ASP A 127 -15.80 -10.03 -4.81
CA ASP A 127 -16.51 -9.92 -6.08
C ASP A 127 -15.44 -9.74 -7.18
N ASP A 128 -15.39 -10.63 -8.19
CA ASP A 128 -14.40 -10.61 -9.28
C ASP A 128 -14.44 -9.34 -10.16
N LYS A 129 -15.15 -8.31 -9.71
CA LYS A 129 -15.34 -7.04 -10.40
C LYS A 129 -14.84 -5.89 -9.55
N VAL A 130 -13.76 -5.27 -10.00
CA VAL A 130 -13.26 -4.01 -9.45
C VAL A 130 -14.05 -2.85 -10.06
N GLU A 131 -14.66 -2.01 -9.24
CA GLU A 131 -15.30 -0.78 -9.72
C GLU A 131 -14.26 0.31 -9.95
N LEU A 132 -13.99 0.64 -11.20
CA LEU A 132 -13.20 1.81 -11.59
C LEU A 132 -14.18 2.95 -11.92
N TYR A 133 -14.15 4.04 -11.12
CA TYR A 133 -14.98 5.23 -11.33
C TYR A 133 -16.48 4.94 -11.45
N GLY A 134 -17.03 4.04 -10.62
CA GLY A 134 -18.45 3.69 -10.63
C GLY A 134 -18.85 2.66 -11.70
N ALA A 135 -17.90 2.07 -12.42
CA ALA A 135 -18.13 0.98 -13.35
C ALA A 135 -17.42 -0.29 -12.90
N LYS A 136 -18.14 -1.41 -12.79
CA LYS A 136 -17.54 -2.73 -12.53
C LYS A 136 -16.73 -3.16 -13.75
N VAL A 137 -15.40 -3.06 -13.67
CA VAL A 137 -14.50 -3.48 -14.75
C VAL A 137 -13.86 -4.81 -14.36
N PRO A 138 -13.97 -5.88 -15.18
CA PRO A 138 -13.25 -7.12 -14.95
C PRO A 138 -11.72 -6.86 -14.92
N LEU A 139 -10.98 -7.52 -14.03
CA LEU A 139 -9.51 -7.46 -13.91
C LEU A 139 -8.79 -7.67 -15.26
N GLU A 140 -9.36 -8.48 -16.15
CA GLU A 140 -8.88 -8.71 -17.52
C GLU A 140 -8.75 -7.45 -18.39
N LYS A 141 -9.48 -6.37 -18.04
CA LYS A 141 -9.43 -5.09 -18.79
C LYS A 141 -8.42 -4.09 -18.23
N ALA A 142 -7.86 -4.31 -17.06
CA ALA A 142 -6.68 -3.59 -16.62
C ALA A 142 -5.53 -4.01 -17.54
N LYS A 143 -5.10 -3.14 -18.46
CA LYS A 143 -4.01 -3.40 -19.43
C LYS A 143 -2.64 -3.51 -18.71
N VAL A 144 -2.52 -4.45 -17.77
CA VAL A 144 -1.28 -4.76 -17.07
C VAL A 144 -0.66 -5.97 -17.77
N PRO A 145 0.59 -5.90 -18.23
CA PRO A 145 1.26 -7.05 -18.82
C PRO A 145 1.33 -8.19 -17.80
N LEU A 146 1.01 -9.41 -18.23
CA LEU A 146 1.21 -10.61 -17.43
C LEU A 146 2.66 -11.07 -17.56
N TYR A 147 3.30 -11.35 -16.44
CA TYR A 147 4.66 -11.90 -16.34
C TYR A 147 4.60 -13.26 -15.66
N GLY A 148 5.60 -14.10 -15.91
CA GLY A 148 5.78 -15.37 -15.23
C GLY A 148 5.37 -16.60 -16.03
N ASN A 149 5.58 -17.78 -15.42
CA ASN A 149 5.26 -19.07 -16.01
C ASN A 149 3.94 -19.60 -15.42
N PRO A 150 2.87 -19.74 -16.22
CA PRO A 150 1.57 -20.21 -15.74
C PRO A 150 1.56 -21.66 -15.22
N LEU A 151 2.66 -22.39 -15.41
CA LEU A 151 2.81 -23.79 -14.93
C LEU A 151 3.34 -23.88 -13.50
N ILE A 152 3.77 -22.76 -12.90
CA ILE A 152 4.29 -22.73 -11.52
C ILE A 152 3.22 -22.10 -10.62
N SER A 153 2.68 -22.89 -9.69
CA SER A 153 1.84 -22.34 -8.62
C SER A 153 2.72 -21.62 -7.60
N PRO A 154 2.48 -20.34 -7.33
CA PRO A 154 3.27 -19.60 -6.37
C PRO A 154 3.12 -20.17 -4.95
N THR A 155 4.21 -20.22 -4.20
CA THR A 155 4.16 -20.50 -2.77
C THR A 155 3.83 -19.19 -2.03
N VAL A 156 2.63 -19.09 -1.46
CA VAL A 156 2.21 -17.93 -0.68
C VAL A 156 2.28 -18.28 0.82
N SER A 157 2.87 -17.40 1.60
CA SER A 157 2.93 -17.53 3.06
C SER A 157 2.53 -16.22 3.74
N PHE A 158 2.02 -16.32 4.98
CA PHE A 158 1.59 -15.16 5.76
C PHE A 158 2.29 -15.12 7.12
N LEU A 159 2.82 -13.97 7.49
CA LEU A 159 3.55 -13.74 8.73
C LEU A 159 2.97 -12.54 9.50
N PRO A 160 2.20 -12.77 10.58
CA PRO A 160 1.61 -11.71 11.38
C PRO A 160 2.65 -11.13 12.36
N CYS A 161 3.23 -10.00 12.02
CA CYS A 161 4.20 -9.29 12.87
C CYS A 161 4.45 -7.87 12.37
N ASP A 162 5.20 -7.10 13.19
CA ASP A 162 5.62 -5.76 12.82
C ASP A 162 6.72 -5.80 11.73
N ALA A 163 6.41 -5.27 10.56
CA ALA A 163 7.34 -5.21 9.43
C ALA A 163 8.64 -4.44 9.74
N GLU A 164 8.61 -3.45 10.65
CA GLU A 164 9.82 -2.70 11.03
C GLU A 164 10.87 -3.57 11.75
N THR A 165 10.45 -4.67 12.35
CA THR A 165 11.33 -5.59 13.11
C THR A 165 11.52 -6.93 12.44
N LEU A 166 10.68 -7.26 11.44
CA LEU A 166 10.72 -8.54 10.72
C LEU A 166 11.97 -8.66 9.86
N ASP A 167 12.68 -9.78 9.98
CA ASP A 167 13.74 -10.17 9.06
C ASP A 167 13.10 -10.81 7.79
N PHE A 168 13.19 -10.11 6.68
CA PHE A 168 12.76 -10.62 5.40
C PHE A 168 13.72 -11.69 4.85
N PRO A 169 13.28 -12.57 3.96
CA PRO A 169 14.17 -13.52 3.30
C PRO A 169 15.31 -12.81 2.55
N GLN A 170 16.53 -13.33 2.68
CA GLN A 170 17.68 -12.83 1.93
C GLN A 170 17.51 -13.10 0.43
N GLY A 171 17.95 -12.16 -0.41
CA GLY A 171 17.85 -12.32 -1.85
C GLY A 171 16.45 -12.09 -2.41
N THR A 172 15.60 -11.38 -1.67
CA THR A 172 14.29 -10.92 -2.14
C THR A 172 14.46 -10.00 -3.36
N ASP A 173 13.70 -10.24 -4.44
CA ASP A 173 13.77 -9.44 -5.67
C ASP A 173 12.95 -8.15 -5.57
N LEU A 174 11.81 -8.23 -4.88
CA LEU A 174 10.88 -7.12 -4.69
C LEU A 174 10.39 -7.08 -3.25
N ILE A 175 10.63 -5.98 -2.55
CA ILE A 175 9.93 -5.63 -1.31
C ILE A 175 8.94 -4.53 -1.67
N THR A 176 7.64 -4.76 -1.40
CA THR A 176 6.58 -3.84 -1.85
C THR A 176 5.48 -3.66 -0.83
N SER A 177 4.72 -2.57 -0.95
CA SER A 177 3.56 -2.29 -0.09
C SER A 177 2.67 -1.20 -0.67
N CYS A 178 1.40 -1.22 -0.26
CA CYS A 178 0.49 -0.12 -0.50
C CYS A 178 -0.10 0.43 0.80
N SER A 179 0.00 1.75 1.01
CA SER A 179 -0.68 2.49 2.09
C SER A 179 -0.35 1.99 3.51
N THR A 180 0.91 1.58 3.76
CA THR A 180 1.34 1.04 5.06
C THR A 180 2.43 1.88 5.73
N LEU A 181 3.37 2.44 4.95
CA LEU A 181 4.59 3.07 5.46
C LEU A 181 4.34 4.22 6.44
N GLN A 182 3.21 4.93 6.33
CA GLN A 182 2.82 6.01 7.24
C GLN A 182 2.60 5.56 8.69
N TRP A 183 2.49 4.26 8.94
CA TRP A 183 2.33 3.66 10.27
C TRP A 183 3.67 3.24 10.91
N PHE A 184 4.80 3.58 10.27
CA PHE A 184 6.11 3.21 10.76
C PHE A 184 6.68 4.28 11.69
N ALA A 185 7.37 3.83 12.74
CA ALA A 185 8.01 4.71 13.71
C ALA A 185 9.37 5.20 13.21
N ASP A 186 10.15 4.33 12.53
CA ASP A 186 11.49 4.62 12.03
C ASP A 186 11.66 4.16 10.59
N THR A 187 11.16 4.98 9.68
CA THR A 187 11.19 4.70 8.23
C THR A 187 12.62 4.60 7.68
N GLU A 188 13.58 5.37 8.20
CA GLU A 188 14.97 5.32 7.72
C GLU A 188 15.63 3.98 8.08
N ARG A 189 15.43 3.51 9.30
CA ARG A 189 15.90 2.19 9.73
C ARG A 189 15.25 1.09 8.91
N PHE A 190 13.96 1.21 8.62
CA PHE A 190 13.25 0.26 7.78
C PHE A 190 13.84 0.19 6.36
N PHE A 191 14.12 1.32 5.72
CA PHE A 191 14.78 1.34 4.41
C PHE A 191 16.18 0.71 4.45
N THR A 192 16.92 0.90 5.54
CA THR A 192 18.21 0.24 5.74
C THR A 192 18.06 -1.29 5.77
N ARG A 193 17.01 -1.79 6.42
CA ARG A 193 16.70 -3.23 6.47
C ARG A 193 16.27 -3.75 5.09
N CYS A 194 15.39 -3.05 4.39
CA CYS A 194 15.02 -3.41 3.01
C CYS A 194 16.25 -3.53 2.11
N HIS A 195 17.18 -2.57 2.19
CA HIS A 195 18.43 -2.64 1.43
C HIS A 195 19.27 -3.88 1.77
N HIS A 196 19.29 -4.31 3.04
CA HIS A 196 20.02 -5.50 3.47
C HIS A 196 19.42 -6.78 2.87
N PHE A 197 18.11 -6.93 2.86
CA PHE A 197 17.43 -8.16 2.44
C PHE A 197 17.23 -8.30 0.93
N LEU A 198 17.17 -7.19 0.20
CA LEU A 198 17.04 -7.21 -1.25
C LEU A 198 18.27 -7.83 -1.93
N SER A 199 18.03 -8.56 -3.01
CA SER A 199 19.06 -9.01 -3.96
C SER A 199 19.77 -7.81 -4.60
N ASP A 200 20.93 -8.02 -5.21
CA ASP A 200 21.61 -6.96 -5.96
C ASP A 200 20.74 -6.53 -7.15
N GLY A 201 20.49 -5.22 -7.24
CA GLY A 201 19.53 -4.66 -8.20
C GLY A 201 18.07 -4.89 -7.87
N GLY A 202 17.75 -5.49 -6.72
CA GLY A 202 16.39 -5.70 -6.23
C GLY A 202 15.64 -4.39 -6.01
N ILE A 203 14.32 -4.45 -6.00
CA ILE A 203 13.43 -3.29 -6.02
C ILE A 203 12.72 -3.12 -4.67
N LEU A 204 12.70 -1.89 -4.18
CA LEU A 204 11.80 -1.41 -3.14
C LEU A 204 10.74 -0.55 -3.81
N ALA A 205 9.47 -0.94 -3.71
CA ALA A 205 8.36 -0.25 -4.34
C ALA A 205 7.22 -0.05 -3.36
N PHE A 206 6.78 1.17 -3.13
CA PHE A 206 5.72 1.41 -2.16
C PHE A 206 4.87 2.63 -2.49
N SER A 207 3.63 2.59 -2.02
CA SER A 207 2.83 3.78 -1.86
C SER A 207 2.64 4.14 -0.39
N THR A 208 2.54 5.43 -0.12
CA THR A 208 2.24 6.01 1.18
C THR A 208 1.41 7.27 0.99
N PHE A 209 1.21 8.03 2.06
CA PHE A 209 0.50 9.30 1.97
C PHE A 209 1.41 10.47 2.34
N GLY A 210 1.15 11.63 1.72
CA GLY A 210 1.90 12.87 1.90
C GLY A 210 1.19 13.87 2.83
N LYS A 211 1.82 15.03 3.02
CA LYS A 211 1.45 16.06 4.03
C LYS A 211 0.04 16.62 3.91
N ARG A 212 -0.60 16.51 2.75
CA ARG A 212 -1.98 16.98 2.54
C ARG A 212 -3.03 15.89 2.77
N ASN A 213 -2.61 14.69 3.19
CA ASN A 213 -3.54 13.60 3.45
C ASN A 213 -4.45 13.92 4.63
N MET A 214 -5.77 13.86 4.41
CA MET A 214 -6.79 14.16 5.42
C MET A 214 -6.60 15.54 6.08
N GLN A 215 -6.15 16.53 5.28
CA GLN A 215 -5.87 17.89 5.77
C GLN A 215 -7.07 18.53 6.46
N GLU A 216 -8.29 18.19 6.04
CA GLU A 216 -9.55 18.67 6.64
C GLU A 216 -9.67 18.21 8.10
N ILE A 217 -9.40 16.92 8.33
CA ILE A 217 -9.45 16.34 9.68
C ILE A 217 -8.36 16.93 10.55
N HIS A 218 -7.13 16.99 10.02
CA HIS A 218 -5.99 17.52 10.76
C HIS A 218 -6.22 18.99 11.16
N THR A 219 -6.71 19.81 10.24
CA THR A 219 -6.99 21.24 10.48
C THR A 219 -8.06 21.44 11.54
N LEU A 220 -9.14 20.66 11.51
CA LEU A 220 -10.28 20.83 12.41
C LEU A 220 -10.08 20.19 13.78
N THR A 221 -9.26 19.14 13.88
CA THR A 221 -9.08 18.41 15.13
C THR A 221 -7.75 18.67 15.82
N GLY A 222 -6.75 19.16 15.07
CA GLY A 222 -5.36 19.27 15.51
C GLY A 222 -4.66 17.91 15.64
N HIS A 223 -5.26 16.83 15.13
CA HIS A 223 -4.76 15.47 15.28
C HIS A 223 -4.65 14.78 13.92
N GLY A 224 -3.62 13.96 13.76
CA GLY A 224 -3.35 13.19 12.55
C GLY A 224 -2.01 12.50 12.65
N LEU A 225 -1.64 11.79 11.59
CA LEU A 225 -0.28 11.28 11.41
C LEU A 225 0.62 12.40 10.86
N GLU A 226 1.88 12.34 11.20
CA GLU A 226 2.90 13.13 10.52
C GLU A 226 3.34 12.38 9.24
N TYR A 227 3.18 13.03 8.11
CA TYR A 227 3.48 12.46 6.81
C TYR A 227 4.76 13.05 6.23
N PHE A 228 5.55 12.21 5.57
CA PHE A 228 6.67 12.68 4.76
C PHE A 228 6.17 13.37 3.48
N SER A 229 6.92 14.36 3.00
CA SER A 229 6.81 14.83 1.62
C SER A 229 7.55 13.87 0.68
N LEU A 230 7.26 13.96 -0.62
CA LEU A 230 7.97 13.20 -1.63
C LEU A 230 9.50 13.45 -1.58
N GLU A 231 9.91 14.71 -1.38
CA GLU A 231 11.33 15.06 -1.33
C GLU A 231 12.03 14.52 -0.08
N GLU A 232 11.35 14.50 1.08
CA GLU A 232 11.88 13.87 2.29
C GLU A 232 12.08 12.35 2.11
N LEU A 233 11.12 11.66 1.46
CA LEU A 233 11.26 10.24 1.14
C LEU A 233 12.41 9.97 0.17
N LYS A 234 12.56 10.77 -0.88
CA LYS A 234 13.71 10.67 -1.80
C LYS A 234 15.04 10.87 -1.07
N ALA A 235 15.10 11.83 -0.15
CA ALA A 235 16.30 12.10 0.64
C ALA A 235 16.67 10.89 1.53
N LEU A 236 15.69 10.28 2.22
CA LEU A 236 15.89 9.10 3.04
C LEU A 236 16.40 7.89 2.24
N LEU A 237 15.97 7.76 0.98
CA LEU A 237 16.38 6.67 0.09
C LEU A 237 17.76 6.89 -0.55
N SER A 238 18.18 8.14 -0.74
CA SER A 238 19.26 8.55 -1.64
C SER A 238 20.60 7.86 -1.42
N SER A 239 20.93 7.54 -0.17
CA SER A 239 22.21 6.89 0.21
C SER A 239 22.27 5.40 -0.16
N ARG A 240 21.13 4.73 -0.28
CA ARG A 240 21.03 3.27 -0.43
C ARG A 240 20.35 2.83 -1.70
N PHE A 241 19.49 3.70 -2.26
CA PHE A 241 18.67 3.38 -3.40
C PHE A 241 18.83 4.41 -4.53
N GLU A 242 18.67 3.95 -5.75
CA GLU A 242 18.43 4.77 -6.92
C GLU A 242 16.92 4.87 -7.12
N VAL A 243 16.36 6.08 -7.02
CA VAL A 243 14.93 6.28 -7.29
C VAL A 243 14.70 6.21 -8.80
N LEU A 244 14.02 5.16 -9.26
CA LEU A 244 13.68 4.95 -10.68
C LEU A 244 12.47 5.79 -11.07
N TYR A 245 11.51 5.90 -10.18
CA TYR A 245 10.30 6.68 -10.37
C TYR A 245 9.71 7.13 -9.03
N ALA A 246 9.18 8.34 -9.00
CA ALA A 246 8.44 8.85 -7.87
C ALA A 246 7.47 9.94 -8.30
N GLU A 247 6.24 9.88 -7.79
CA GLU A 247 5.20 10.89 -8.01
C GLU A 247 4.26 11.00 -6.82
N GLU A 248 3.51 12.09 -6.77
CA GLU A 248 2.42 12.31 -5.82
C GLU A 248 1.19 12.87 -6.55
N GLU A 249 0.02 12.65 -5.98
CA GLU A 249 -1.23 13.18 -6.52
C GLU A 249 -2.20 13.58 -5.39
N ILE A 250 -3.20 14.38 -5.75
CA ILE A 250 -4.28 14.73 -4.83
C ILE A 250 -5.57 14.09 -5.35
N VAL A 251 -6.19 13.29 -4.48
CA VAL A 251 -7.48 12.67 -4.72
C VAL A 251 -8.49 13.27 -3.74
N SER A 252 -9.57 13.85 -4.25
CA SER A 252 -10.64 14.43 -3.43
C SER A 252 -11.88 13.57 -3.54
N LEU A 253 -12.32 12.97 -2.42
CA LEU A 253 -13.58 12.23 -2.35
C LEU A 253 -14.72 13.15 -1.91
N PRO A 254 -15.86 13.17 -2.62
CA PRO A 254 -17.05 13.88 -2.19
C PRO A 254 -17.85 13.06 -1.17
N PHE A 255 -18.46 13.76 -0.20
CA PHE A 255 -19.39 13.20 0.78
C PHE A 255 -20.59 14.16 0.94
N GLY A 256 -21.77 13.62 1.23
CA GLY A 256 -22.96 14.43 1.47
C GLY A 256 -22.87 15.23 2.76
N THR A 257 -22.17 14.72 3.77
CA THR A 257 -22.08 15.34 5.09
C THR A 257 -20.73 15.08 5.78
N PRO A 258 -20.27 15.93 6.73
CA PRO A 258 -19.11 15.62 7.56
C PRO A 258 -19.24 14.34 8.39
N LEU A 259 -20.45 13.92 8.73
CA LEU A 259 -20.68 12.67 9.45
C LEU A 259 -20.34 11.44 8.58
N GLU A 260 -20.66 11.51 7.29
CA GLU A 260 -20.26 10.47 6.34
C GLU A 260 -18.73 10.38 6.20
N VAL A 261 -18.01 11.51 6.25
CA VAL A 261 -16.54 11.52 6.32
C VAL A 261 -16.05 10.75 7.55
N LEU A 262 -16.59 11.06 8.73
CA LEU A 262 -16.21 10.35 9.97
C LEU A 262 -16.55 8.85 9.92
N GLN A 263 -17.69 8.52 9.32
CA GLN A 263 -18.10 7.12 9.10
C GLN A 263 -17.13 6.40 8.16
N HIS A 264 -16.76 7.02 7.05
CA HIS A 264 -15.78 6.48 6.10
C HIS A 264 -14.43 6.21 6.78
N LEU A 265 -13.90 7.17 7.55
CA LEU A 265 -12.65 6.98 8.30
C LEU A 265 -12.74 5.81 9.30
N ARG A 266 -13.89 5.63 9.94
CA ARG A 266 -14.13 4.50 10.84
C ARG A 266 -14.17 3.16 10.09
N GLN A 267 -14.83 3.11 8.94
CA GLN A 267 -14.99 1.91 8.12
C GLN A 267 -13.68 1.48 7.43
N THR A 268 -12.77 2.42 7.19
CA THR A 268 -11.43 2.18 6.63
C THR A 268 -10.34 2.02 7.71
N GLY A 269 -10.71 2.02 9.01
CA GLY A 269 -9.76 1.84 10.11
C GLY A 269 -8.81 3.02 10.34
N VAL A 270 -8.91 4.08 9.55
CA VAL A 270 -8.01 5.26 9.57
C VAL A 270 -8.49 6.31 10.58
N THR A 271 -9.23 5.91 11.60
CA THR A 271 -9.59 6.81 12.69
C THR A 271 -8.33 7.17 13.47
N GLY A 272 -7.90 8.41 13.39
CA GLY A 272 -6.68 8.98 13.97
C GLY A 272 -6.21 8.42 15.32
N THR A 273 -5.08 8.82 15.77
CA THR A 273 -4.43 8.40 17.03
C THR A 273 -5.22 8.85 18.29
N GLU A 274 -6.33 9.57 18.13
CA GLU A 274 -7.07 10.17 19.25
C GLU A 274 -7.98 9.15 19.97
N LYS A 275 -7.84 9.11 21.32
CA LYS A 275 -8.68 8.31 22.24
C LYS A 275 -9.90 9.10 22.77
N ARG A 276 -10.15 10.32 22.30
CA ARG A 276 -11.21 11.19 22.86
C ARG A 276 -12.60 10.82 22.36
N VAL A 277 -13.54 10.82 23.30
CA VAL A 277 -14.95 10.60 23.02
C VAL A 277 -15.56 11.86 22.40
N TRP A 278 -16.28 11.71 21.30
CA TRP A 278 -17.07 12.76 20.70
C TRP A 278 -18.30 13.07 21.58
N THR A 279 -18.33 14.26 22.20
CA THR A 279 -19.57 14.76 22.82
C THR A 279 -20.48 15.33 21.74
N ARG A 280 -21.79 15.43 22.00
CA ARG A 280 -22.78 15.96 21.05
C ARG A 280 -22.43 17.37 20.57
N GLY A 281 -22.04 18.26 21.51
CA GLY A 281 -21.66 19.64 21.16
C GLY A 281 -20.39 19.70 20.32
N ARG A 282 -19.35 18.92 20.66
CA ARG A 282 -18.10 18.87 19.88
C ARG A 282 -18.35 18.35 18.46
N LEU A 283 -19.19 17.34 18.31
CA LEU A 283 -19.55 16.80 17.00
C LEU A 283 -20.31 17.82 16.15
N GLN A 284 -21.23 18.57 16.76
CA GLN A 284 -21.97 19.63 16.08
C GLN A 284 -21.01 20.75 15.61
N SER A 285 -20.16 21.28 16.49
CA SER A 285 -19.18 22.30 16.14
C SER A 285 -18.23 21.82 15.01
N PHE A 286 -17.78 20.57 15.07
CA PHE A 286 -16.97 19.98 14.00
C PHE A 286 -17.70 20.00 12.65
N CYS A 287 -18.97 19.56 12.60
CA CYS A 287 -19.77 19.55 11.37
C CYS A 287 -19.98 20.95 10.81
N GLU A 288 -20.30 21.93 11.66
CA GLU A 288 -20.50 23.32 11.26
C GLU A 288 -19.21 23.92 10.68
N GLU A 289 -18.07 23.70 11.33
CA GLU A 289 -16.76 24.16 10.86
C GLU A 289 -16.33 23.46 9.58
N TYR A 290 -16.58 22.15 9.48
CA TYR A 290 -16.26 21.39 8.26
C TYR A 290 -17.01 21.94 7.05
N ILE A 291 -18.31 22.16 7.18
CA ILE A 291 -19.14 22.74 6.11
C ILE A 291 -18.67 24.16 5.77
N ARG A 292 -18.35 24.97 6.77
CA ARG A 292 -17.88 26.36 6.57
C ARG A 292 -16.58 26.43 5.78
N MET A 293 -15.63 25.50 6.03
CA MET A 293 -14.28 25.53 5.44
C MET A 293 -14.17 24.71 4.14
N TYR A 294 -14.92 23.62 4.05
CA TYR A 294 -14.75 22.61 2.99
C TYR A 294 -16.07 22.23 2.29
N GLY A 295 -17.16 22.94 2.59
CA GLY A 295 -18.43 22.81 1.90
C GLY A 295 -18.34 23.32 0.47
N LYS A 296 -19.05 22.65 -0.46
CA LYS A 296 -19.18 23.02 -1.85
C LYS A 296 -20.58 23.60 -2.14
N ASP A 297 -20.72 24.25 -3.29
CA ASP A 297 -21.99 24.89 -3.71
C ASP A 297 -23.15 23.88 -3.83
N ASP A 298 -22.85 22.61 -4.12
CA ASP A 298 -23.81 21.50 -4.18
C ASP A 298 -24.18 20.93 -2.80
N ARG A 299 -23.74 21.58 -1.71
CA ARG A 299 -23.88 21.17 -0.31
C ARG A 299 -23.08 19.91 0.08
N SER A 300 -22.24 19.38 -0.80
CA SER A 300 -21.30 18.32 -0.46
C SER A 300 -20.09 18.86 0.29
N VAL A 301 -19.35 17.97 0.94
CA VAL A 301 -18.04 18.23 1.53
C VAL A 301 -17.02 17.30 0.89
N SER A 302 -15.73 17.59 1.03
CA SER A 302 -14.69 16.72 0.48
C SER A 302 -13.71 16.27 1.56
N LEU A 303 -13.13 15.07 1.35
CA LEU A 303 -11.98 14.57 2.08
C LEU A 303 -10.82 14.39 1.11
N THR A 304 -9.67 14.94 1.47
CA THR A 304 -8.46 14.89 0.64
C THR A 304 -7.61 13.69 1.00
N TYR A 305 -7.22 12.91 -0.02
CA TYR A 305 -6.15 11.94 0.03
C TYR A 305 -4.96 12.46 -0.78
N HIS A 306 -3.75 12.14 -0.32
CA HIS A 306 -2.51 12.58 -0.95
C HIS A 306 -1.55 11.37 -1.13
N PRO A 307 -1.85 10.43 -2.02
CA PRO A 307 -0.96 9.30 -2.26
C PRO A 307 0.36 9.73 -2.89
N ILE A 308 1.43 9.09 -2.42
CA ILE A 308 2.79 9.16 -2.94
C ILE A 308 3.19 7.76 -3.39
N TYR A 309 3.83 7.65 -4.55
CA TYR A 309 4.34 6.41 -5.13
C TYR A 309 5.84 6.50 -5.33
N VAL A 310 6.57 5.47 -4.93
CA VAL A 310 8.02 5.40 -5.08
C VAL A 310 8.43 4.03 -5.56
N ILE A 311 9.30 3.99 -6.56
CA ILE A 311 9.97 2.80 -7.07
C ILE A 311 11.46 3.07 -7.05
N ALA A 312 12.21 2.28 -6.30
CA ALA A 312 13.63 2.48 -6.07
C ALA A 312 14.40 1.15 -6.20
N ARG A 313 15.57 1.22 -6.83
CA ARG A 313 16.46 0.08 -7.02
C ARG A 313 17.57 0.13 -5.96
N LYS A 314 17.87 -1.02 -5.37
CA LYS A 314 19.02 -1.19 -4.49
C LYS A 314 20.30 -0.77 -5.21
N ARG A 315 21.06 0.16 -4.64
CA ARG A 315 22.41 0.49 -5.12
C ARG A 315 23.37 -0.66 -4.78
N GLY A 316 24.16 -1.10 -5.75
CA GLY A 316 25.25 -2.02 -5.49
C GLY A 316 26.27 -1.43 -4.51
N ARG A 317 27.03 -2.27 -3.82
CA ARG A 317 28.17 -1.79 -3.02
C ARG A 317 29.15 -1.12 -3.98
N THR A 318 29.38 0.18 -3.83
CA THR A 318 30.52 0.84 -4.43
C THR A 318 31.78 0.16 -3.90
N LYS A 319 32.55 -0.45 -4.79
CA LYS A 319 33.87 -1.05 -4.46
C LYS A 319 34.85 0.02 -4.06
#